data_1215fed0f381f7a010db2914b624fe45
#
_entry.id   1215fed0f381f7a010db2914b624fe45
#
_cell.length_a   1.000
_cell.length_b   1.000
_cell.length_c   1.000
_cell.angle_alpha   90.00
_cell.angle_beta   90.00
_cell.angle_gamma   90.00
#
_symmetry.space_group_name_H-M   'P 1'
#
loop_
_entity.id
_entity.type
_entity.pdbx_description
1 polymer ?
#
loop_
_entity_poly.entity_id
_entity_poly.type
_entity_poly.pdbx_seq_one_letter_code
_entity_poly.pdbx_strand_id
1 'polypeptide(L)'
;MNIVDLSYASKKNKKLDKELNLIFKNYQKVFTNLVNKAGVQTKDNLDIWLSLPLSRNTLISHLYYNFCLAIFVKKNIKKNSKVDQIIVDSPELAKILETYLKKIKIKTKINYKKFFLLSKLLKFLTNFIKFFIKKTYQFLISRITKRNTKKILKII
;
A
#
# COMPACT_ATOMS: atom_id res chain seq x y z
N MET A 1 -22.81 -10.46 -14.53
CA MET A 1 -21.93 -9.32 -14.24
C MET A 1 -20.60 -9.86 -13.73
N ASN A 2 -19.52 -9.76 -14.53
CA ASN A 2 -18.20 -10.27 -14.16
C ASN A 2 -17.42 -9.17 -13.44
N ILE A 3 -17.32 -9.29 -12.10
CA ILE A 3 -16.62 -8.33 -11.25
C ILE A 3 -15.25 -8.90 -10.87
N VAL A 4 -14.20 -8.14 -11.10
CA VAL A 4 -12.85 -8.44 -10.63
C VAL A 4 -12.54 -7.53 -9.43
N ASP A 5 -12.60 -8.09 -8.22
CA ASP A 5 -12.27 -7.35 -6.99
C ASP A 5 -10.80 -7.58 -6.62
N LEU A 6 -9.98 -6.54 -6.80
CA LEU A 6 -8.54 -6.49 -6.48
C LEU A 6 -8.29 -5.77 -5.15
N SER A 7 -9.35 -5.44 -4.40
CA SER A 7 -9.19 -4.79 -3.11
C SER A 7 -8.55 -5.72 -2.08
N TYR A 8 -7.77 -5.16 -1.16
CA TYR A 8 -7.12 -5.91 -0.09
C TYR A 8 -8.11 -6.67 0.82
N ALA A 9 -9.37 -6.24 0.84
CA ALA A 9 -10.46 -6.89 1.57
C ALA A 9 -11.01 -8.15 0.87
N SER A 10 -10.67 -8.37 -0.40
CA SER A 10 -11.11 -9.52 -1.21
C SER A 10 -10.36 -10.83 -0.86
N LYS A 11 -9.93 -11.02 0.38
CA LYS A 11 -9.10 -12.13 0.86
C LYS A 11 -9.65 -13.55 0.63
N LYS A 12 -10.78 -13.72 -0.03
CA LYS A 12 -11.47 -15.01 -0.13
C LYS A 12 -11.27 -15.79 -1.44
N ASN A 13 -10.54 -15.25 -2.41
CA ASN A 13 -10.42 -15.93 -3.72
C ASN A 13 -9.06 -16.65 -3.87
N LYS A 14 -9.00 -17.90 -3.38
CA LYS A 14 -7.81 -18.77 -3.49
C LYS A 14 -7.25 -18.91 -4.92
N LYS A 15 -8.10 -18.78 -5.95
CA LYS A 15 -7.68 -18.86 -7.36
C LYS A 15 -6.92 -17.58 -7.75
N LEU A 16 -7.43 -16.43 -7.37
CA LEU A 16 -6.79 -15.13 -7.58
C LEU A 16 -5.43 -15.07 -6.90
N ASP A 17 -5.32 -15.58 -5.66
CA ASP A 17 -4.07 -15.61 -4.91
C ASP A 17 -3.01 -16.48 -5.59
N LYS A 18 -3.39 -17.65 -6.13
CA LYS A 18 -2.47 -18.53 -6.87
C LYS A 18 -1.94 -17.85 -8.14
N GLU A 19 -2.82 -17.22 -8.92
CA GLU A 19 -2.43 -16.53 -10.15
C GLU A 19 -1.56 -15.30 -9.86
N LEU A 20 -1.87 -14.53 -8.81
CA LEU A 20 -1.06 -13.41 -8.35
C LEU A 20 0.32 -13.87 -7.90
N ASN A 21 0.41 -14.94 -7.12
CA ASN A 21 1.70 -15.48 -6.66
C ASN A 21 2.61 -15.91 -7.83
N LEU A 22 2.05 -16.47 -8.89
CA LEU A 22 2.80 -16.78 -10.12
C LEU A 22 3.29 -15.49 -10.81
N ILE A 23 2.45 -14.46 -10.85
CA ILE A 23 2.84 -13.17 -11.43
C ILE A 23 3.94 -12.53 -10.58
N PHE A 24 3.82 -12.53 -9.24
CA PHE A 24 4.87 -12.04 -8.34
C PHE A 24 6.23 -12.69 -8.63
N LYS A 25 6.30 -14.00 -8.72
CA LYS A 25 7.55 -14.71 -8.99
C LYS A 25 8.13 -14.38 -10.38
N ASN A 26 7.28 -14.38 -11.41
CA ASN A 26 7.74 -14.26 -12.80
C ASN A 26 8.13 -12.83 -13.21
N TYR A 27 7.57 -11.80 -12.55
CA TYR A 27 7.77 -10.39 -12.93
C TYR A 27 8.72 -9.61 -12.03
N GLN A 28 9.29 -10.25 -11.01
CA GLN A 28 10.23 -9.61 -10.08
C GLN A 28 11.43 -8.97 -10.79
N LYS A 29 12.12 -9.74 -11.66
CA LYS A 29 13.26 -9.24 -12.44
C LYS A 29 12.87 -8.11 -13.39
N VAL A 30 11.70 -8.23 -14.04
CA VAL A 30 11.19 -7.21 -14.96
C VAL A 30 10.94 -5.91 -14.22
N PHE A 31 10.30 -5.96 -13.05
CA PHE A 31 10.05 -4.80 -12.21
C PHE A 31 11.36 -4.14 -11.74
N THR A 32 12.31 -4.93 -11.24
CA THR A 32 13.61 -4.42 -10.79
C THR A 32 14.34 -3.70 -11.93
N ASN A 33 14.31 -4.25 -13.14
CA ASN A 33 14.91 -3.61 -14.31
C ASN A 33 14.22 -2.30 -14.68
N LEU A 34 12.89 -2.21 -14.57
CA LEU A 34 12.13 -0.99 -14.81
C LEU A 34 12.49 0.10 -13.79
N VAL A 35 12.54 -0.27 -12.50
CA VAL A 35 12.93 0.68 -11.43
C VAL A 35 14.36 1.16 -11.62
N ASN A 36 15.29 0.27 -12.00
CA ASN A 36 16.68 0.66 -12.27
C ASN A 36 16.78 1.63 -13.46
N LYS A 37 16.05 1.37 -14.55
CA LYS A 37 16.00 2.30 -15.70
C LYS A 37 15.43 3.67 -15.31
N ALA A 38 14.34 3.69 -14.54
CA ALA A 38 13.77 4.95 -14.03
C ALA A 38 14.77 5.68 -13.14
N GLY A 39 15.53 4.97 -12.28
CA GLY A 39 16.57 5.54 -11.44
C GLY A 39 17.71 6.20 -12.21
N VAL A 40 18.10 5.63 -13.35
CA VAL A 40 19.12 6.24 -14.21
C VAL A 40 18.64 7.59 -14.79
N GLN A 41 17.34 7.68 -15.14
CA GLN A 41 16.73 8.88 -15.69
C GLN A 41 16.52 10.00 -14.65
N THR A 42 16.54 9.66 -13.35
CA THR A 42 16.23 10.59 -12.24
C THR A 42 17.45 10.85 -11.34
N LYS A 43 18.67 10.63 -11.83
CA LYS A 43 19.92 10.81 -11.05
C LYS A 43 20.07 12.18 -10.40
N ASP A 44 19.54 13.22 -11.05
CA ASP A 44 19.66 14.60 -10.58
C ASP A 44 18.67 14.96 -9.48
N ASN A 45 17.73 14.07 -9.15
CA ASN A 45 16.74 14.28 -8.09
C ASN A 45 17.02 13.33 -6.90
N LEU A 46 17.65 13.89 -5.86
CA LEU A 46 18.08 13.14 -4.67
C LEU A 46 16.92 12.42 -3.97
N ASP A 47 15.75 13.07 -3.85
CA ASP A 47 14.59 12.51 -3.16
C ASP A 47 14.05 11.27 -3.89
N ILE A 48 13.98 11.34 -5.22
CA ILE A 48 13.60 10.20 -6.05
C ILE A 48 14.66 9.11 -5.93
N TRP A 49 15.94 9.47 -5.97
CA TRP A 49 17.04 8.51 -5.86
C TRP A 49 17.02 7.77 -4.51
N LEU A 50 16.81 8.47 -3.40
CA LEU A 50 16.70 7.89 -2.06
C LEU A 50 15.46 7.00 -1.90
N SER A 51 14.35 7.31 -2.55
CA SER A 51 13.14 6.49 -2.50
C SER A 51 13.25 5.17 -3.29
N LEU A 52 14.16 5.08 -4.26
CA LEU A 52 14.34 3.90 -5.11
C LEU A 52 14.71 2.61 -4.36
N PRO A 53 15.57 2.59 -3.31
CA PRO A 53 15.87 1.38 -2.56
C PRO A 53 14.62 0.75 -1.93
N LEU A 54 13.72 1.57 -1.37
CA LEU A 54 12.44 1.10 -0.82
C LEU A 54 11.51 0.58 -1.92
N SER A 55 11.47 1.25 -3.07
CA SER A 55 10.69 0.83 -4.23
C SER A 55 11.20 -0.46 -4.86
N ARG A 56 12.50 -0.73 -4.76
CA ARG A 56 13.13 -1.97 -5.29
C ARG A 56 12.84 -3.20 -4.45
N ASN A 57 12.54 -3.04 -3.17
CA ASN A 57 12.23 -4.17 -2.31
C ASN A 57 10.84 -4.73 -2.65
N THR A 58 10.80 -5.78 -3.45
CA THR A 58 9.56 -6.38 -3.95
C THR A 58 8.70 -7.01 -2.85
N LEU A 59 9.26 -7.26 -1.65
CA LEU A 59 8.53 -7.86 -0.53
C LEU A 59 7.63 -6.84 0.20
N ILE A 60 8.06 -5.57 0.25
CA ILE A 60 7.36 -4.51 1.00
C ILE A 60 6.83 -3.39 0.11
N SER A 61 7.22 -3.35 -1.15
CA SER A 61 6.86 -2.28 -2.07
C SER A 61 5.40 -2.36 -2.52
N HIS A 62 4.59 -1.38 -2.12
CA HIS A 62 3.24 -1.20 -2.68
C HIS A 62 3.27 -0.96 -4.20
N LEU A 63 4.34 -0.38 -4.71
CA LEU A 63 4.52 -0.15 -6.14
C LEU A 63 4.63 -1.47 -6.90
N TYR A 64 5.41 -2.42 -6.38
CA TYR A 64 5.51 -3.75 -6.96
C TYR A 64 4.18 -4.51 -6.92
N TYR A 65 3.47 -4.41 -5.80
CA TYR A 65 2.14 -5.00 -5.67
C TYR A 65 1.18 -4.45 -6.73
N ASN A 66 1.08 -3.13 -6.87
CA ASN A 66 0.24 -2.48 -7.87
C ASN A 66 0.65 -2.84 -9.30
N PHE A 67 1.95 -2.96 -9.57
CA PHE A 67 2.47 -3.42 -10.85
C PHE A 67 1.98 -4.83 -11.17
N CYS A 68 2.05 -5.76 -10.23
CA CYS A 68 1.58 -7.14 -10.40
C CYS A 68 0.06 -7.19 -10.60
N LEU A 69 -0.72 -6.37 -9.90
CA LEU A 69 -2.16 -6.23 -10.12
C LEU A 69 -2.47 -5.72 -11.53
N ALA A 70 -1.73 -4.73 -12.03
CA ALA A 70 -1.91 -4.24 -13.40
C ALA A 70 -1.61 -5.33 -14.45
N ILE A 71 -0.56 -6.14 -14.24
CA ILE A 71 -0.25 -7.29 -15.11
C ILE A 71 -1.36 -8.36 -15.05
N PHE A 72 -1.88 -8.63 -13.85
CA PHE A 72 -2.99 -9.55 -13.66
C PHE A 72 -4.23 -9.11 -14.47
N VAL A 73 -4.63 -7.85 -14.34
CA VAL A 73 -5.75 -7.29 -15.11
C VAL A 73 -5.49 -7.38 -16.60
N LYS A 74 -4.29 -7.02 -17.07
CA LYS A 74 -3.91 -7.13 -18.48
C LYS A 74 -4.05 -8.55 -19.02
N LYS A 75 -3.66 -9.57 -18.25
CA LYS A 75 -3.78 -10.98 -18.65
C LYS A 75 -5.22 -11.45 -18.69
N ASN A 76 -6.00 -11.09 -17.67
CA ASN A 76 -7.40 -11.54 -17.56
C ASN A 76 -8.33 -10.86 -18.58
N ILE A 77 -8.11 -9.58 -18.89
CA ILE A 77 -8.88 -8.88 -19.92
C ILE A 77 -8.60 -9.48 -21.32
N LYS A 78 -7.38 -9.89 -21.59
CA LYS A 78 -7.06 -10.58 -22.87
C LYS A 78 -7.74 -11.96 -22.98
N LYS A 79 -7.92 -12.67 -21.87
CA LYS A 79 -8.56 -13.99 -21.85
C LYS A 79 -10.10 -13.91 -21.84
N ASN A 80 -10.66 -12.95 -21.11
CA ASN A 80 -12.11 -12.80 -20.90
C ASN A 80 -12.51 -11.38 -21.32
N SER A 81 -13.01 -11.24 -22.52
CA SER A 81 -13.49 -9.94 -23.07
C SER A 81 -14.71 -9.35 -22.35
N LYS A 82 -15.26 -10.01 -21.32
CA LYS A 82 -16.47 -9.59 -20.60
C LYS A 82 -16.23 -9.30 -19.12
N VAL A 83 -15.23 -8.45 -18.80
CA VAL A 83 -15.12 -7.90 -17.43
C VAL A 83 -15.92 -6.61 -17.38
N ASP A 84 -17.00 -6.60 -16.60
CA ASP A 84 -17.92 -5.45 -16.50
C ASP A 84 -17.37 -4.40 -15.54
N GLN A 85 -16.72 -4.85 -14.45
CA GLN A 85 -16.27 -3.98 -13.37
C GLN A 85 -14.98 -4.48 -12.73
N ILE A 86 -14.07 -3.53 -12.44
CA ILE A 86 -12.85 -3.76 -11.66
C ILE A 86 -12.89 -2.90 -10.40
N ILE A 87 -12.65 -3.50 -9.24
CA ILE A 87 -12.61 -2.79 -7.95
C ILE A 87 -11.15 -2.76 -7.48
N VAL A 88 -10.65 -1.56 -7.11
CA VAL A 88 -9.30 -1.35 -6.63
C VAL A 88 -9.27 -0.46 -5.39
N ASP A 89 -8.21 -0.56 -4.59
CA ASP A 89 -8.00 0.26 -3.38
C ASP A 89 -7.05 1.44 -3.61
N SER A 90 -6.22 1.38 -4.67
CA SER A 90 -5.25 2.43 -4.98
C SER A 90 -5.77 3.35 -6.08
N PRO A 91 -5.83 4.68 -5.84
CA PRO A 91 -6.22 5.65 -6.85
C PRO A 91 -5.23 5.70 -8.02
N GLU A 92 -3.93 5.46 -7.75
CA GLU A 92 -2.88 5.40 -8.76
C GLU A 92 -3.10 4.21 -9.69
N LEU A 93 -3.40 3.04 -9.11
CA LEU A 93 -3.71 1.85 -9.88
C LEU A 93 -4.98 2.06 -10.72
N ALA A 94 -6.04 2.67 -10.15
CA ALA A 94 -7.25 3.00 -10.88
C ALA A 94 -6.94 3.84 -12.11
N LYS A 95 -6.17 4.92 -11.97
CA LYS A 95 -5.79 5.82 -13.07
C LYS A 95 -4.98 5.11 -14.16
N ILE A 96 -4.03 4.24 -13.76
CA ILE A 96 -3.23 3.43 -14.71
C ILE A 96 -4.15 2.48 -15.50
N LEU A 97 -5.06 1.79 -14.81
CA LEU A 97 -5.99 0.86 -15.44
C LEU A 97 -6.97 1.57 -16.37
N GLU A 98 -7.50 2.73 -15.97
CA GLU A 98 -8.36 3.56 -16.84
C GLU A 98 -7.65 3.95 -18.13
N THR A 99 -6.40 4.44 -18.02
CA THR A 99 -5.59 4.81 -19.19
C THR A 99 -5.34 3.60 -20.09
N TYR A 100 -5.05 2.44 -19.52
CA TYR A 100 -4.85 1.20 -20.27
C TYR A 100 -6.13 0.76 -20.99
N LEU A 101 -7.28 0.73 -20.28
CA LEU A 101 -8.58 0.33 -20.83
C LEU A 101 -9.04 1.24 -21.96
N LYS A 102 -8.85 2.57 -21.80
CA LYS A 102 -9.11 3.54 -22.88
C LYS A 102 -8.27 3.25 -24.12
N LYS A 103 -6.98 2.92 -23.95
CA LYS A 103 -6.08 2.59 -25.06
C LYS A 103 -6.52 1.35 -25.84
N ILE A 104 -7.07 0.35 -25.16
CA ILE A 104 -7.56 -0.89 -25.80
C ILE A 104 -9.05 -0.85 -26.17
N LYS A 105 -9.71 0.31 -25.99
CA LYS A 105 -11.13 0.57 -26.33
C LYS A 105 -12.12 -0.38 -25.61
N ILE A 106 -11.79 -0.86 -24.41
CA ILE A 106 -12.70 -1.71 -23.63
C ILE A 106 -13.46 -0.87 -22.62
N LYS A 107 -14.79 -0.99 -22.64
CA LYS A 107 -15.71 -0.31 -21.70
C LYS A 107 -15.86 -1.15 -20.42
N THR A 108 -14.90 -1.03 -19.51
CA THR A 108 -14.97 -1.64 -18.15
C THR A 108 -15.04 -0.52 -17.13
N LYS A 109 -15.96 -0.61 -16.15
CA LYS A 109 -16.08 0.38 -15.08
C LYS A 109 -15.05 0.09 -14.01
N ILE A 110 -14.23 1.10 -13.65
CA ILE A 110 -13.31 1.00 -12.52
C ILE A 110 -13.93 1.68 -11.32
N ASN A 111 -14.10 0.94 -10.22
CA ASN A 111 -14.56 1.46 -8.96
C ASN A 111 -13.41 1.52 -7.96
N TYR A 112 -13.19 2.71 -7.42
CA TYR A 112 -12.24 2.94 -6.35
C TYR A 112 -12.95 2.93 -4.99
N LYS A 113 -12.52 2.04 -4.09
CA LYS A 113 -13.04 1.99 -2.71
C LYS A 113 -12.38 3.09 -1.86
N LYS A 114 -13.01 4.25 -1.73
CA LYS A 114 -12.56 5.36 -0.88
C LYS A 114 -12.38 4.97 0.62
N PHE A 115 -12.99 3.89 1.06
CA PHE A 115 -12.99 3.41 2.45
C PHE A 115 -11.58 3.07 2.99
N PHE A 116 -10.63 2.76 2.12
CA PHE A 116 -9.27 2.39 2.53
C PHE A 116 -8.48 3.59 3.09
N LEU A 117 -8.66 4.78 2.52
CA LEU A 117 -8.04 6.00 3.05
C LEU A 117 -8.61 6.37 4.42
N LEU A 118 -9.93 6.27 4.59
CA LEU A 118 -10.61 6.54 5.86
C LEU A 118 -10.15 5.58 6.96
N SER A 119 -10.02 4.29 6.66
CA SER A 119 -9.54 3.28 7.62
C SER A 119 -8.08 3.49 8.02
N LYS A 120 -7.22 3.93 7.09
CA LYS A 120 -5.83 4.31 7.40
C LYS A 120 -5.77 5.55 8.28
N LEU A 121 -6.60 6.55 7.99
CA LEU A 121 -6.68 7.79 8.77
C LEU A 121 -7.18 7.51 10.18
N LEU A 122 -8.20 6.67 10.34
CA LEU A 122 -8.70 6.22 11.64
C LEU A 122 -7.64 5.43 12.43
N LYS A 123 -6.91 4.52 11.79
CA LYS A 123 -5.79 3.80 12.44
C LYS A 123 -4.67 4.75 12.86
N PHE A 124 -4.34 5.73 12.04
CA PHE A 124 -3.36 6.76 12.39
C PHE A 124 -3.81 7.55 13.61
N LEU A 125 -5.06 8.04 13.64
CA LEU A 125 -5.63 8.77 14.76
C LEU A 125 -5.66 7.93 16.04
N THR A 126 -6.08 6.67 15.97
CA THR A 126 -6.09 5.78 17.14
C THR A 126 -4.69 5.52 17.69
N ASN A 127 -3.69 5.35 16.83
CA ASN A 127 -2.29 5.18 17.26
C ASN A 127 -1.73 6.47 17.86
N PHE A 128 -2.08 7.62 17.32
CA PHE A 128 -1.71 8.93 17.81
C PHE A 128 -2.27 9.16 19.22
N ILE A 129 -3.56 8.88 19.43
CA ILE A 129 -4.22 8.98 20.74
C ILE A 129 -3.54 8.05 21.75
N LYS A 130 -3.28 6.79 21.39
CA LYS A 130 -2.57 5.83 22.25
C LYS A 130 -1.18 6.31 22.64
N PHE A 131 -0.45 6.92 21.71
CA PHE A 131 0.86 7.50 21.98
C PHE A 131 0.77 8.65 22.99
N PHE A 132 -0.19 9.55 22.86
CA PHE A 132 -0.40 10.66 23.80
C PHE A 132 -0.78 10.16 25.18
N ILE A 133 -1.72 9.21 25.29
CA ILE A 133 -2.11 8.61 26.57
C ILE A 133 -0.88 7.98 27.25
N LYS A 134 -0.08 7.24 26.50
CA LYS A 134 1.15 6.62 27.06
C LYS A 134 2.16 7.66 27.53
N LYS A 135 2.34 8.74 26.81
CA LYS A 135 3.27 9.83 27.18
C LYS A 135 2.79 10.62 28.39
N THR A 136 1.51 10.95 28.46
CA THR A 136 0.94 11.63 29.64
C THR A 136 1.01 10.76 30.89
N TYR A 137 0.74 9.46 30.76
CA TYR A 137 0.87 8.50 31.86
C TYR A 137 2.32 8.40 32.36
N GLN A 138 3.29 8.28 31.46
CA GLN A 138 4.72 8.29 31.81
C GLN A 138 5.15 9.58 32.52
N PHE A 139 4.66 10.72 32.07
CA PHE A 139 4.93 12.03 32.69
C PHE A 139 4.34 12.13 34.09
N LEU A 140 3.12 11.66 34.31
CA LEU A 140 2.48 11.63 35.63
C LEU A 140 3.23 10.74 36.61
N ILE A 141 3.60 9.53 36.20
CA ILE A 141 4.40 8.61 37.05
C ILE A 141 5.74 9.25 37.40
N SER A 142 6.44 9.86 36.44
CA SER A 142 7.71 10.50 36.71
C SER A 142 7.61 11.67 37.71
N ARG A 143 6.51 12.39 37.73
CA ARG A 143 6.23 13.45 38.71
C ARG A 143 5.95 12.88 40.12
N ILE A 144 5.18 11.80 40.18
CA ILE A 144 4.84 11.13 41.46
C ILE A 144 6.10 10.56 42.10
N THR A 145 6.93 9.85 41.32
CA THR A 145 8.20 9.28 41.79
C THR A 145 9.16 10.37 42.26
N LYS A 146 9.31 11.48 41.52
CA LYS A 146 10.14 12.62 41.94
C LYS A 146 9.63 13.28 43.23
N ARG A 147 8.33 13.33 43.48
CA ARG A 147 7.76 13.84 44.74
C ARG A 147 8.03 12.92 45.91
N ASN A 148 7.93 11.61 45.71
CA ASN A 148 8.18 10.63 46.77
C ASN A 148 9.66 10.56 47.15
N THR A 149 10.59 10.60 46.19
CA THR A 149 12.02 10.66 46.51
C THR A 149 12.41 11.94 47.24
N LYS A 150 11.81 13.11 46.92
CA LYS A 150 12.06 14.34 47.68
C LYS A 150 11.48 14.31 49.10
N LYS A 151 10.41 13.57 49.37
CA LYS A 151 9.89 13.38 50.72
C LYS A 151 10.78 12.47 51.56
N ILE A 152 11.30 11.38 51.01
CA ILE A 152 12.21 10.47 51.70
C ILE A 152 13.52 11.16 52.06
N LEU A 153 14.10 11.95 51.13
CA LEU A 153 15.33 12.74 51.41
C LEU A 153 15.16 13.86 52.43
N LYS A 154 13.95 14.22 52.84
CA LYS A 154 13.72 15.22 53.91
C LYS A 154 13.52 14.58 55.29
N ILE A 155 13.47 13.27 55.38
CA ILE A 155 13.24 12.48 56.61
C ILE A 155 14.55 11.86 57.11
N ILE A 156 15.59 11.84 56.26
CA ILE A 156 16.97 11.49 56.57
C ILE A 156 17.75 12.76 56.89
#